data_45429cc0997e5e6fd83bdfe92d32b637
#
_entry.id   45429cc0997e5e6fd83bdfe92d32b637
#
_cell.length_a   1.000
_cell.length_b   1.000
_cell.length_c   1.000
_cell.angle_alpha   90.00
_cell.angle_beta   90.00
_cell.angle_gamma   90.00
#
_symmetry.space_group_name_H-M   'P 1'
#
loop_
_entity.id
_entity.type
_entity.pdbx_description
1 polymer ?
#
loop_
_entity_poly.entity_id
_entity_poly.type
_entity_poly.pdbx_seq_one_letter_code
_entity_poly.pdbx_strand_id
1 'polypeptide(L)'
;MAKKQYSGVRESKPGRINDLGTTGKEVEEQFRKGCLKKADRTFAQGLQCQQINSMAALMSLEDSVFISHSPQGCVGCSIMAVDMFRVGQAHRGIKNIRNPRIIVSNVDQKSVVFGGEQKLREAVKKAVERYHPKLAFIYASCASGIIGDDIDAIAYDLQEEYPDTVLVPIHCEGFKSKICASGFDAAFLAINKYILKKESVPKEKGLVNLFAPTTVSYADQKEMERMLHNIGVEVNYIPFYSSHYGKIMRSHIRIR
;
A
#
# COMPACT_ATOMS: atom_id res chain seq x y z
N MET A 1 36.55 -2.63 18.65
CA MET A 1 36.00 -1.51 17.84
C MET A 1 35.41 -0.50 18.79
N ALA A 2 35.97 0.71 18.85
CA ALA A 2 35.49 1.76 19.73
C ALA A 2 34.12 2.27 19.25
N LYS A 3 33.11 2.27 20.15
CA LYS A 3 31.82 2.90 19.88
C LYS A 3 32.05 4.41 19.65
N LYS A 4 31.84 4.89 18.42
CA LYS A 4 31.80 6.33 18.15
C LYS A 4 30.66 6.93 18.98
N GLN A 5 31.01 7.77 19.92
CA GLN A 5 30.05 8.52 20.74
C GLN A 5 29.49 9.65 19.87
N TYR A 6 28.20 9.62 19.57
CA TYR A 6 27.56 10.70 18.83
C TYR A 6 27.48 11.94 19.74
N SER A 7 28.17 13.02 19.36
CA SER A 7 27.99 14.30 20.02
C SER A 7 26.60 14.88 19.64
N GLY A 8 25.83 15.34 20.60
CA GLY A 8 24.52 15.94 20.38
C GLY A 8 24.55 17.31 19.70
N VAL A 9 25.70 17.74 19.18
CA VAL A 9 25.88 19.00 18.47
C VAL A 9 25.49 18.81 17.01
N ARG A 10 24.69 19.73 16.47
CA ARG A 10 24.33 19.81 15.05
C ARG A 10 25.61 20.00 14.21
N GLU A 11 26.20 18.91 13.77
CA GLU A 11 27.34 18.93 12.88
C GLU A 11 26.95 19.45 11.49
N SER A 12 27.91 20.08 10.80
CA SER A 12 27.72 20.49 9.41
C SER A 12 27.42 19.27 8.52
N LYS A 13 26.54 19.42 7.53
CA LYS A 13 26.17 18.34 6.60
C LYS A 13 27.39 17.61 5.98
N PRO A 14 28.48 18.30 5.57
CA PRO A 14 29.70 17.64 5.09
C PRO A 14 30.38 16.73 6.11
N GLY A 15 30.47 17.13 7.38
CA GLY A 15 31.03 16.29 8.44
C GLY A 15 30.24 14.98 8.64
N ARG A 16 28.90 15.05 8.63
CA ARG A 16 28.04 13.87 8.70
C ARG A 16 28.20 12.91 7.52
N ILE A 17 28.35 13.44 6.31
CA ILE A 17 28.56 12.61 5.11
C ILE A 17 29.89 11.86 5.24
N ASN A 18 30.94 12.53 5.68
CA ASN A 18 32.26 11.88 5.87
C ASN A 18 32.26 10.83 6.97
N ASP A 19 31.49 11.06 8.05
CA ASP A 19 31.40 10.12 9.18
C ASP A 19 30.51 8.90 8.91
N LEU A 20 29.49 9.08 8.10
CA LEU A 20 28.50 8.04 7.77
C LEU A 20 28.73 7.43 6.38
N GLY A 21 29.47 8.11 5.54
CA GLY A 21 29.82 7.66 4.20
C GLY A 21 30.83 6.52 4.20
N THR A 22 30.80 5.74 3.13
CA THR A 22 31.81 4.73 2.84
C THR A 22 32.19 4.82 1.37
N THR A 23 33.37 4.37 1.03
CA THR A 23 33.83 4.36 -0.37
C THR A 23 33.25 3.14 -1.12
N GLY A 24 33.15 3.24 -2.45
CA GLY A 24 32.75 2.10 -3.28
C GLY A 24 33.62 0.85 -3.07
N LYS A 25 34.92 1.05 -2.85
CA LYS A 25 35.87 -0.02 -2.55
C LYS A 25 35.55 -0.74 -1.23
N GLU A 26 35.21 0.02 -0.20
CA GLU A 26 34.81 -0.55 1.11
C GLU A 26 33.47 -1.29 1.01
N VAL A 27 32.53 -0.78 0.20
CA VAL A 27 31.26 -1.49 -0.05
C VAL A 27 31.50 -2.82 -0.78
N GLU A 28 32.37 -2.83 -1.79
CA GLU A 28 32.75 -4.04 -2.52
C GLU A 28 33.41 -5.07 -1.58
N GLU A 29 34.33 -4.62 -0.73
CA GLU A 29 34.98 -5.49 0.23
C GLU A 29 34.00 -6.06 1.27
N GLN A 30 33.09 -5.25 1.77
CA GLN A 30 32.02 -5.69 2.67
C GLN A 30 31.07 -6.67 1.97
N PHE A 31 30.74 -6.45 0.70
CA PHE A 31 29.95 -7.39 -0.08
C PHE A 31 30.65 -8.75 -0.21
N ARG A 32 31.92 -8.79 -0.59
CA ARG A 32 32.71 -10.01 -0.71
C ARG A 32 32.80 -10.78 0.62
N LYS A 33 32.84 -10.06 1.74
CA LYS A 33 32.85 -10.64 3.10
C LYS A 33 31.46 -11.04 3.61
N GLY A 34 30.37 -10.80 2.86
CA GLY A 34 29.01 -11.05 3.30
C GLY A 34 28.52 -10.12 4.42
N CYS A 35 29.22 -9.01 4.69
CA CYS A 35 28.98 -8.11 5.81
C CYS A 35 27.99 -6.97 5.52
N LEU A 36 27.33 -6.94 4.36
CA LEU A 36 26.33 -5.91 4.04
C LEU A 36 25.02 -6.09 4.80
N LYS A 37 24.79 -7.25 5.40
CA LYS A 37 23.60 -7.48 6.22
C LYS A 37 23.73 -6.75 7.56
N LYS A 38 23.03 -5.62 7.70
CA LYS A 38 22.87 -4.94 8.99
C LYS A 38 21.80 -5.64 9.81
N ALA A 39 22.22 -6.56 10.67
CA ALA A 39 21.33 -7.34 11.54
C ALA A 39 20.58 -6.47 12.58
N ASP A 40 21.13 -5.31 12.92
CA ASP A 40 20.70 -4.48 14.06
C ASP A 40 19.62 -3.45 13.69
N ARG A 41 19.16 -3.40 12.44
CA ARG A 41 18.10 -2.49 12.04
C ARG A 41 16.75 -3.01 12.50
N THR A 42 16.01 -2.19 13.24
CA THR A 42 14.62 -2.47 13.59
C THR A 42 13.72 -2.49 12.37
N PHE A 43 13.98 -1.59 11.42
CA PHE A 43 13.37 -1.62 10.10
C PHE A 43 14.32 -1.02 9.06
N ALA A 44 14.24 -1.49 7.84
CA ALA A 44 14.95 -0.91 6.70
C ALA A 44 13.90 -0.39 5.72
N GLN A 45 13.89 0.91 5.53
CA GLN A 45 13.13 1.52 4.46
C GLN A 45 14.02 1.61 3.22
N GLY A 46 13.53 1.06 2.12
CA GLY A 46 14.06 1.37 0.82
C GLY A 46 13.58 2.76 0.37
N LEU A 47 13.25 2.90 -0.89
CA LEU A 47 12.73 4.16 -1.45
C LEU A 47 11.32 4.49 -0.96
N GLN A 48 10.57 3.51 -0.46
CA GLN A 48 9.16 3.65 -0.08
C GLN A 48 8.86 2.87 1.20
N CYS A 49 7.88 3.37 1.99
CA CYS A 49 7.40 2.67 3.17
C CYS A 49 6.32 1.62 2.81
N GLN A 50 5.96 0.77 3.77
CA GLN A 50 4.92 -0.25 3.59
C GLN A 50 3.58 0.34 3.17
N GLN A 51 3.14 1.44 3.79
CA GLN A 51 1.87 2.09 3.47
C GLN A 51 1.81 2.54 2.01
N ILE A 52 2.89 3.14 1.49
CA ILE A 52 2.96 3.58 0.10
C ILE A 52 2.89 2.38 -0.85
N ASN A 53 3.62 1.31 -0.57
CA ASN A 53 3.60 0.11 -1.40
C ASN A 53 2.25 -0.61 -1.35
N SER A 54 1.62 -0.67 -0.18
CA SER A 54 0.27 -1.22 -0.03
C SER A 54 -0.76 -0.40 -0.82
N MET A 55 -0.69 0.93 -0.71
CA MET A 55 -1.55 1.84 -1.45
C MET A 55 -1.31 1.72 -2.97
N ALA A 56 -0.05 1.70 -3.41
CA ALA A 56 0.32 1.54 -4.80
C ALA A 56 -0.20 0.21 -5.39
N ALA A 57 -0.16 -0.88 -4.62
CA ALA A 57 -0.68 -2.18 -5.05
C ALA A 57 -2.18 -2.14 -5.38
N LEU A 58 -2.96 -1.32 -4.68
CA LEU A 58 -4.41 -1.28 -4.80
C LEU A 58 -4.93 -0.08 -5.60
N MET A 59 -4.06 0.88 -5.94
CA MET A 59 -4.45 2.15 -6.57
C MET A 59 -5.07 1.98 -7.95
N SER A 60 -4.84 0.85 -8.60
CA SER A 60 -5.47 0.49 -9.88
C SER A 60 -6.94 0.08 -9.78
N LEU A 61 -7.48 -0.11 -8.57
CA LEU A 61 -8.90 -0.41 -8.34
C LEU A 61 -9.74 0.86 -8.49
N GLU A 62 -10.55 0.92 -9.55
CA GLU A 62 -11.21 2.15 -10.00
C GLU A 62 -12.38 2.59 -9.10
N ASP A 63 -13.03 1.65 -8.45
CA ASP A 63 -14.19 1.86 -7.56
C ASP A 63 -13.81 1.92 -6.08
N SER A 64 -12.59 2.36 -5.80
CA SER A 64 -12.04 2.44 -4.44
C SER A 64 -11.75 3.86 -3.98
N VAL A 65 -11.63 4.03 -2.66
CA VAL A 65 -11.08 5.19 -1.95
C VAL A 65 -10.03 4.74 -0.95
N PHE A 66 -9.01 5.56 -0.77
CA PHE A 66 -7.86 5.28 0.10
C PHE A 66 -7.85 6.26 1.26
N ILE A 67 -8.00 5.76 2.48
CA ILE A 67 -8.07 6.57 3.69
C ILE A 67 -6.81 6.30 4.50
N SER A 68 -5.93 7.28 4.58
CA SER A 68 -4.70 7.18 5.36
C SER A 68 -4.93 7.73 6.77
N HIS A 69 -4.87 6.85 7.76
CA HIS A 69 -4.89 7.25 9.16
C HIS A 69 -3.48 7.63 9.61
N SER A 70 -3.10 8.87 9.29
CA SER A 70 -1.73 9.33 9.39
C SER A 70 -1.61 10.86 9.51
N PRO A 71 -0.43 11.37 9.89
CA PRO A 71 -0.03 12.73 9.59
C PRO A 71 -0.02 13.00 8.08
N GLN A 72 -0.22 14.24 7.66
CA GLN A 72 -0.25 14.64 6.25
C GLN A 72 1.04 14.27 5.49
N GLY A 73 2.19 14.33 6.15
CA GLY A 73 3.48 14.02 5.55
C GLY A 73 3.60 12.59 5.02
N CYS A 74 2.90 11.63 5.62
CA CYS A 74 2.89 10.24 5.15
C CYS A 74 2.29 10.10 3.75
N VAL A 75 1.26 10.88 3.45
CA VAL A 75 0.61 10.86 2.12
C VAL A 75 1.36 11.74 1.12
N GLY A 76 2.05 12.78 1.58
CA GLY A 76 2.92 13.60 0.72
C GLY A 76 3.94 12.77 -0.06
N CYS A 77 4.46 11.70 0.55
CA CYS A 77 5.34 10.75 -0.13
C CYS A 77 4.63 9.93 -1.22
N SER A 78 3.30 9.91 -1.25
CA SER A 78 2.51 9.16 -2.25
C SER A 78 2.35 9.91 -3.58
N ILE A 79 2.85 11.14 -3.69
CA ILE A 79 2.74 11.97 -4.92
C ILE A 79 3.30 11.23 -6.14
N MET A 80 4.42 10.52 -6.00
CA MET A 80 4.96 9.69 -7.07
C MET A 80 3.99 8.61 -7.54
N ALA A 81 3.30 7.94 -6.62
CA ALA A 81 2.31 6.94 -6.96
C ALA A 81 1.10 7.54 -7.69
N VAL A 82 0.70 8.77 -7.33
CA VAL A 82 -0.35 9.52 -8.02
C VAL A 82 0.06 9.84 -9.45
N ASP A 83 1.28 10.30 -9.66
CA ASP A 83 1.79 10.59 -11.01
C ASP A 83 1.90 9.33 -11.87
N MET A 84 2.41 8.24 -11.33
CA MET A 84 2.44 6.95 -12.02
C MET A 84 1.04 6.47 -12.40
N PHE A 85 0.06 6.64 -11.53
CA PHE A 85 -1.33 6.30 -11.82
C PHE A 85 -1.90 7.15 -12.97
N ARG A 86 -1.61 8.45 -13.00
CA ARG A 86 -2.03 9.36 -14.08
C ARG A 86 -1.35 9.03 -15.41
N VAL A 87 -0.04 8.82 -15.39
CA VAL A 87 0.73 8.40 -16.57
C VAL A 87 0.21 7.07 -17.11
N GLY A 88 -0.07 6.10 -16.24
CA GLY A 88 -0.69 4.83 -16.63
C GLY A 88 -2.05 4.99 -17.30
N GLN A 89 -2.89 5.93 -16.86
CA GLN A 89 -4.15 6.26 -17.52
C GLN A 89 -3.92 6.88 -18.92
N ALA A 90 -2.96 7.81 -19.03
CA ALA A 90 -2.62 8.44 -20.30
C ALA A 90 -2.13 7.41 -21.33
N HIS A 91 -1.25 6.49 -20.92
CA HIS A 91 -0.75 5.41 -21.79
C HIS A 91 -1.86 4.45 -22.27
N ARG A 92 -2.94 4.32 -21.49
CA ARG A 92 -4.14 3.55 -21.88
C ARG A 92 -5.08 4.33 -22.80
N GLY A 93 -4.77 5.55 -23.14
CA GLY A 93 -5.60 6.41 -23.98
C GLY A 93 -6.84 6.96 -23.28
N ILE A 94 -6.86 6.97 -21.94
CA ILE A 94 -7.96 7.55 -21.16
C ILE A 94 -7.90 9.07 -21.27
N LYS A 95 -8.92 9.66 -21.90
CA LYS A 95 -8.99 11.12 -22.12
C LYS A 95 -9.22 11.92 -20.84
N ASN A 96 -10.08 11.40 -19.96
CA ASN A 96 -10.43 12.05 -18.68
C ASN A 96 -9.61 11.43 -17.55
N ILE A 97 -8.33 11.81 -17.45
CA ILE A 97 -7.42 11.34 -16.42
C ILE A 97 -7.91 11.78 -15.04
N ARG A 98 -8.06 10.82 -14.13
CA ARG A 98 -8.51 11.07 -12.76
C ARG A 98 -7.36 10.87 -11.77
N ASN A 99 -7.39 11.62 -10.68
CA ASN A 99 -6.54 11.35 -9.54
C ASN A 99 -7.11 10.17 -8.72
N PRO A 100 -6.25 9.37 -8.06
CA PRO A 100 -6.73 8.43 -7.07
C PRO A 100 -7.42 9.19 -5.93
N ARG A 101 -8.45 8.59 -5.36
CA ARG A 101 -9.27 9.20 -4.30
C ARG A 101 -8.58 8.92 -2.96
N ILE A 102 -7.74 9.85 -2.50
CA ILE A 102 -6.99 9.71 -1.25
C ILE A 102 -7.50 10.73 -0.25
N ILE A 103 -7.82 10.28 0.96
CA ILE A 103 -8.19 11.09 2.13
C ILE A 103 -7.23 10.81 3.27
N VAL A 104 -6.91 11.83 4.04
CA VAL A 104 -6.04 11.75 5.22
C VAL A 104 -6.82 12.17 6.45
N SER A 105 -6.76 11.39 7.51
CA SER A 105 -7.39 11.74 8.80
C SER A 105 -6.67 12.89 9.52
N ASN A 106 -5.44 13.19 9.09
CA ASN A 106 -4.61 14.25 9.67
C ASN A 106 -4.35 14.07 11.17
N VAL A 107 -3.70 12.97 11.54
CA VAL A 107 -3.19 12.72 12.90
C VAL A 107 -2.18 13.83 13.25
N ASP A 108 -2.53 14.66 14.22
CA ASP A 108 -1.74 15.77 14.72
C ASP A 108 -1.24 15.53 16.17
N GLN A 109 -0.61 16.53 16.78
CA GLN A 109 -0.10 16.44 18.15
C GLN A 109 -1.18 16.11 19.18
N LYS A 110 -2.41 16.61 19.00
CA LYS A 110 -3.52 16.26 19.90
C LYS A 110 -3.91 14.79 19.76
N SER A 111 -3.94 14.29 18.53
CA SER A 111 -4.20 12.88 18.27
C SER A 111 -3.15 11.95 18.87
N VAL A 112 -1.89 12.39 18.95
CA VAL A 112 -0.81 11.60 19.59
C VAL A 112 -1.06 11.44 21.11
N VAL A 113 -1.68 12.43 21.74
CA VAL A 113 -1.94 12.39 23.20
C VAL A 113 -3.29 11.76 23.54
N PHE A 114 -4.32 12.04 22.75
CA PHE A 114 -5.71 11.71 23.08
C PHE A 114 -6.34 10.64 22.17
N GLY A 115 -5.56 10.09 21.22
CA GLY A 115 -6.06 9.21 20.16
C GLY A 115 -6.56 9.96 18.93
N GLY A 116 -6.54 9.28 17.80
CA GLY A 116 -6.95 9.79 16.50
C GLY A 116 -8.23 9.18 15.95
N GLU A 117 -8.89 8.29 16.69
CA GLU A 117 -10.04 7.50 16.23
C GLU A 117 -11.19 8.36 15.71
N GLN A 118 -11.54 9.46 16.41
CA GLN A 118 -12.61 10.35 15.97
C GLN A 118 -12.32 10.96 14.60
N LYS A 119 -11.05 11.37 14.36
CA LYS A 119 -10.63 11.88 13.04
C LYS A 119 -10.70 10.81 11.96
N LEU A 120 -10.40 9.56 12.31
CA LEU A 120 -10.55 8.45 11.38
C LEU A 120 -12.02 8.23 11.01
N ARG A 121 -12.91 8.18 12.00
CA ARG A 121 -14.36 8.05 11.76
C ARG A 121 -14.87 9.14 10.81
N GLU A 122 -14.50 10.40 11.05
CA GLU A 122 -14.87 11.52 10.19
C GLU A 122 -14.28 11.39 8.78
N ALA A 123 -13.03 10.93 8.66
CA ALA A 123 -12.39 10.73 7.37
C ALA A 123 -13.08 9.61 6.56
N VAL A 124 -13.46 8.51 7.20
CA VAL A 124 -14.21 7.42 6.56
C VAL A 124 -15.58 7.90 6.10
N LYS A 125 -16.34 8.57 6.98
CA LYS A 125 -17.67 9.13 6.64
C LYS A 125 -17.59 10.05 5.42
N LYS A 126 -16.69 11.04 5.45
CA LYS A 126 -16.46 11.96 4.32
C LYS A 126 -16.05 11.24 3.04
N ALA A 127 -15.23 10.18 3.14
CA ALA A 127 -14.80 9.39 1.99
C ALA A 127 -15.97 8.67 1.34
N VAL A 128 -16.78 7.97 2.13
CA VAL A 128 -17.90 7.17 1.63
C VAL A 128 -19.00 8.08 1.08
N GLU A 129 -19.39 9.11 1.81
CA GLU A 129 -20.45 10.05 1.40
C GLU A 129 -20.09 10.86 0.14
N ARG A 130 -18.80 11.19 -0.02
CA ARG A 130 -18.35 11.97 -1.19
C ARG A 130 -18.18 11.15 -2.45
N TYR A 131 -17.68 9.91 -2.31
CA TYR A 131 -17.24 9.14 -3.48
C TYR A 131 -18.10 7.92 -3.76
N HIS A 132 -18.96 7.49 -2.83
CA HIS A 132 -19.78 6.29 -2.91
C HIS A 132 -19.03 5.08 -3.48
N PRO A 133 -17.86 4.73 -2.90
CA PRO A 133 -17.00 3.69 -3.42
C PRO A 133 -17.58 2.29 -3.11
N LYS A 134 -17.16 1.27 -3.88
CA LYS A 134 -17.41 -0.13 -3.49
C LYS A 134 -16.42 -0.61 -2.44
N LEU A 135 -15.20 -0.05 -2.44
CA LEU A 135 -14.12 -0.40 -1.53
C LEU A 135 -13.55 0.85 -0.86
N ALA A 136 -13.45 0.86 0.45
CA ALA A 136 -12.77 1.89 1.22
C ALA A 136 -11.62 1.26 2.02
N PHE A 137 -10.39 1.47 1.55
CA PHE A 137 -9.19 0.97 2.20
C PHE A 137 -8.72 1.93 3.29
N ILE A 138 -8.62 1.44 4.52
CA ILE A 138 -8.22 2.21 5.70
C ILE A 138 -6.81 1.79 6.11
N TYR A 139 -5.84 2.68 5.96
CA TYR A 139 -4.43 2.40 6.20
C TYR A 139 -3.97 2.89 7.57
N ALA A 140 -3.47 1.98 8.40
CA ALA A 140 -2.72 2.36 9.58
C ALA A 140 -1.33 2.89 9.18
N SER A 141 -0.92 3.98 9.81
CA SER A 141 0.44 4.51 9.69
C SER A 141 1.30 4.13 10.90
N CYS A 142 2.61 4.42 10.82
CA CYS A 142 3.48 4.29 12.00
C CYS A 142 2.96 5.09 13.20
N ALA A 143 2.47 6.31 12.96
CA ALA A 143 1.95 7.16 14.02
C ALA A 143 0.70 6.57 14.68
N SER A 144 -0.32 6.23 13.90
CA SER A 144 -1.56 5.63 14.43
C SER A 144 -1.31 4.28 15.12
N GLY A 145 -0.39 3.47 14.58
CA GLY A 145 -0.04 2.20 15.20
C GLY A 145 0.74 2.32 16.52
N ILE A 146 1.53 3.39 16.71
CA ILE A 146 2.20 3.68 18.00
C ILE A 146 1.22 4.24 19.02
N ILE A 147 0.29 5.08 18.58
CA ILE A 147 -0.78 5.64 19.43
C ILE A 147 -1.71 4.51 19.90
N GLY A 148 -1.89 3.46 19.10
CA GLY A 148 -2.75 2.33 19.42
C GLY A 148 -4.20 2.52 18.95
N ASP A 149 -4.44 3.40 17.96
CA ASP A 149 -5.77 3.57 17.37
C ASP A 149 -6.24 2.27 16.69
N ASP A 150 -7.41 1.77 17.07
CA ASP A 150 -7.98 0.51 16.59
C ASP A 150 -8.76 0.71 15.27
N ILE A 151 -8.06 0.60 14.14
CA ILE A 151 -8.68 0.75 12.83
C ILE A 151 -9.63 -0.39 12.48
N ASP A 152 -9.45 -1.59 13.04
CA ASP A 152 -10.35 -2.74 12.82
C ASP A 152 -11.70 -2.51 13.51
N ALA A 153 -11.69 -2.07 14.78
CA ALA A 153 -12.91 -1.75 15.52
C ALA A 153 -13.70 -0.63 14.82
N ILE A 154 -13.01 0.43 14.39
CA ILE A 154 -13.66 1.54 13.67
C ILE A 154 -14.26 1.09 12.34
N ALA A 155 -13.54 0.27 11.58
CA ALA A 155 -14.07 -0.28 10.33
C ALA A 155 -15.28 -1.17 10.58
N TYR A 156 -15.25 -2.00 11.62
CA TYR A 156 -16.36 -2.86 12.01
C TYR A 156 -17.61 -2.06 12.39
N ASP A 157 -17.47 -1.06 13.27
CA ASP A 157 -18.58 -0.20 13.71
C ASP A 157 -19.23 0.53 12.51
N LEU A 158 -18.41 1.12 11.63
CA LEU A 158 -18.89 1.88 10.48
C LEU A 158 -19.42 1.00 9.34
N GLN A 159 -19.09 -0.29 9.31
CA GLN A 159 -19.58 -1.19 8.26
C GLN A 159 -21.12 -1.33 8.29
N GLU A 160 -21.74 -1.24 9.46
CA GLU A 160 -23.20 -1.28 9.59
C GLU A 160 -23.87 -0.01 9.03
N GLU A 161 -23.19 1.15 9.15
CA GLU A 161 -23.69 2.42 8.61
C GLU A 161 -23.59 2.46 7.06
N TYR A 162 -22.62 1.71 6.47
CA TYR A 162 -22.31 1.75 5.02
C TYR A 162 -22.33 0.35 4.38
N PRO A 163 -23.49 -0.31 4.28
CA PRO A 163 -23.59 -1.70 3.79
C PRO A 163 -23.18 -1.86 2.31
N ASP A 164 -23.25 -0.79 1.52
CA ASP A 164 -22.90 -0.80 0.08
C ASP A 164 -21.40 -0.62 -0.19
N THR A 165 -20.62 -0.27 0.84
CA THR A 165 -19.17 -0.06 0.78
C THR A 165 -18.46 -1.07 1.68
N VAL A 166 -17.53 -1.84 1.15
CA VAL A 166 -16.71 -2.73 1.98
C VAL A 166 -15.57 -1.91 2.60
N LEU A 167 -15.56 -1.80 3.93
CA LEU A 167 -14.49 -1.15 4.68
C LEU A 167 -13.37 -2.15 4.96
N VAL A 168 -12.16 -1.82 4.51
CA VAL A 168 -11.01 -2.75 4.50
C VAL A 168 -9.85 -2.15 5.29
N PRO A 169 -9.70 -2.47 6.58
CA PRO A 169 -8.53 -2.05 7.36
C PRO A 169 -7.26 -2.77 6.90
N ILE A 170 -6.17 -2.01 6.78
CA ILE A 170 -4.86 -2.49 6.32
C ILE A 170 -3.78 -2.06 7.31
N HIS A 171 -3.18 -3.04 7.96
CA HIS A 171 -2.05 -2.84 8.86
C HIS A 171 -0.74 -2.85 8.08
N CYS A 172 -0.20 -1.65 7.85
CA CYS A 172 1.01 -1.44 7.05
C CYS A 172 2.00 -0.47 7.72
N GLU A 173 2.05 -0.50 9.05
CA GLU A 173 2.96 0.31 9.85
C GLU A 173 4.42 -0.08 9.58
N GLY A 174 5.21 0.85 9.09
CA GLY A 174 6.58 0.61 8.60
C GLY A 174 7.54 0.02 9.64
N PHE A 175 7.25 0.20 10.94
CA PHE A 175 8.09 -0.39 12.00
C PHE A 175 7.82 -1.88 12.22
N LYS A 176 6.71 -2.43 11.74
CA LYS A 176 6.36 -3.85 11.90
C LYS A 176 7.15 -4.77 10.96
N SER A 177 7.82 -4.23 9.96
CA SER A 177 8.61 -5.04 9.02
C SER A 177 9.90 -4.35 8.62
N LYS A 178 10.91 -5.16 8.31
CA LYS A 178 12.23 -4.70 7.86
C LYS A 178 12.28 -4.40 6.36
N ILE A 179 11.27 -4.80 5.60
CA ILE A 179 11.24 -4.65 4.14
C ILE A 179 9.97 -3.94 3.69
N CYS A 180 10.11 -3.00 2.78
CA CYS A 180 8.97 -2.25 2.25
C CYS A 180 8.01 -3.11 1.41
N ALA A 181 8.50 -4.20 0.82
CA ALA A 181 7.70 -5.15 0.04
C ALA A 181 6.57 -5.81 0.85
N SER A 182 6.69 -5.90 2.18
CA SER A 182 5.61 -6.38 3.06
C SER A 182 4.33 -5.52 2.99
N GLY A 183 4.40 -4.32 2.38
CA GLY A 183 3.22 -3.53 2.06
C GLY A 183 2.31 -4.22 1.04
N PHE A 184 2.87 -4.96 0.09
CA PHE A 184 2.09 -5.80 -0.84
C PHE A 184 1.40 -6.94 -0.10
N ASP A 185 2.12 -7.60 0.81
CA ASP A 185 1.55 -8.68 1.63
C ASP A 185 0.39 -8.17 2.47
N ALA A 186 0.54 -6.98 3.09
CA ALA A 186 -0.54 -6.36 3.86
C ALA A 186 -1.79 -6.07 3.00
N ALA A 187 -1.60 -5.57 1.78
CA ALA A 187 -2.68 -5.30 0.84
C ALA A 187 -3.43 -6.59 0.44
N PHE A 188 -2.69 -7.64 0.05
CA PHE A 188 -3.29 -8.90 -0.36
C PHE A 188 -3.91 -9.67 0.80
N LEU A 189 -3.32 -9.61 2.00
CA LEU A 189 -3.90 -10.18 3.20
C LEU A 189 -5.24 -9.52 3.54
N ALA A 190 -5.34 -8.19 3.41
CA ALA A 190 -6.58 -7.47 3.63
C ALA A 190 -7.67 -7.84 2.60
N ILE A 191 -7.31 -7.92 1.31
CA ILE A 191 -8.24 -8.42 0.27
C ILE A 191 -8.76 -9.82 0.66
N ASN A 192 -7.84 -10.70 1.06
CA ASN A 192 -8.17 -12.07 1.44
C ASN A 192 -9.12 -12.11 2.66
N LYS A 193 -8.86 -11.30 3.67
CA LYS A 193 -9.61 -11.29 4.94
C LYS A 193 -11.00 -10.66 4.81
N TYR A 194 -11.11 -9.54 4.08
CA TYR A 194 -12.30 -8.70 4.13
C TYR A 194 -13.15 -8.75 2.84
N ILE A 195 -12.55 -9.07 1.70
CA ILE A 195 -13.24 -9.00 0.41
C ILE A 195 -13.58 -10.40 -0.12
N LEU A 196 -12.63 -11.34 -0.08
CA LEU A 196 -12.85 -12.67 -0.64
C LEU A 196 -13.79 -13.47 0.26
N LYS A 197 -14.90 -13.96 -0.33
CA LYS A 197 -15.86 -14.79 0.38
C LYS A 197 -15.29 -16.18 0.64
N LYS A 198 -15.56 -16.72 1.84
CA LYS A 198 -15.21 -18.11 2.21
C LYS A 198 -16.11 -19.15 1.53
N GLU A 199 -17.16 -18.69 0.86
CA GLU A 199 -18.14 -19.56 0.21
C GLU A 199 -17.56 -20.22 -1.05
N SER A 200 -18.07 -21.41 -1.37
CA SER A 200 -17.73 -22.13 -2.59
C SER A 200 -18.33 -21.41 -3.79
N VAL A 201 -17.48 -20.76 -4.59
CA VAL A 201 -17.90 -20.15 -5.85
C VAL A 201 -17.64 -21.12 -7.00
N PRO A 202 -18.58 -21.29 -7.97
CA PRO A 202 -18.36 -22.14 -9.13
C PRO A 202 -17.12 -21.72 -9.90
N LYS A 203 -16.29 -22.68 -10.32
CA LYS A 203 -15.10 -22.39 -11.12
C LYS A 203 -15.50 -22.13 -12.57
N GLU A 204 -14.98 -21.07 -13.15
CA GLU A 204 -15.08 -20.86 -14.61
C GLU A 204 -13.95 -21.63 -15.31
N LYS A 205 -14.34 -22.51 -16.25
CA LYS A 205 -13.34 -23.28 -17.04
C LYS A 205 -12.59 -22.36 -17.98
N GLY A 206 -11.26 -22.45 -17.98
CA GLY A 206 -10.41 -21.65 -18.85
C GLY A 206 -10.13 -20.23 -18.32
N LEU A 207 -10.64 -19.86 -17.13
CA LEU A 207 -10.32 -18.60 -16.48
C LEU A 207 -9.13 -18.77 -15.52
N VAL A 208 -8.13 -17.89 -15.64
CA VAL A 208 -7.01 -17.78 -14.71
C VAL A 208 -6.97 -16.41 -14.07
N ASN A 209 -6.61 -16.35 -12.79
CA ASN A 209 -6.36 -15.10 -12.10
C ASN A 209 -4.89 -14.72 -12.20
N LEU A 210 -4.62 -13.53 -12.68
CA LEU A 210 -3.28 -12.98 -12.72
C LEU A 210 -3.16 -11.91 -11.63
N PHE A 211 -2.32 -12.20 -10.64
CA PHE A 211 -1.97 -11.25 -9.60
C PHE A 211 -0.66 -10.56 -9.97
N ALA A 212 -0.69 -9.25 -10.08
CA ALA A 212 0.55 -8.50 -10.22
C ALA A 212 0.52 -7.21 -9.42
N PRO A 213 1.65 -6.85 -8.81
CA PRO A 213 1.83 -5.52 -8.25
C PRO A 213 1.86 -4.48 -9.38
N THR A 214 1.62 -3.23 -9.04
CA THR A 214 1.60 -2.06 -9.95
C THR A 214 2.91 -1.79 -10.71
N THR A 215 3.93 -2.61 -10.50
CA THR A 215 5.21 -2.54 -11.22
C THR A 215 5.16 -3.06 -12.65
N VAL A 216 4.07 -3.75 -13.01
CA VAL A 216 3.85 -4.25 -14.38
C VAL A 216 3.26 -3.13 -15.23
N SER A 217 3.90 -2.83 -16.37
CA SER A 217 3.38 -1.81 -17.28
C SER A 217 2.10 -2.27 -17.98
N TYR A 218 1.34 -1.31 -18.51
CA TYR A 218 0.15 -1.65 -19.30
C TYR A 218 0.50 -2.46 -20.57
N ALA A 219 1.65 -2.21 -21.16
CA ALA A 219 2.12 -2.97 -22.32
C ALA A 219 2.42 -4.43 -21.95
N ASP A 220 3.10 -4.66 -20.81
CA ASP A 220 3.35 -6.01 -20.30
C ASP A 220 2.04 -6.74 -19.98
N GLN A 221 1.07 -6.04 -19.37
CA GLN A 221 -0.26 -6.59 -19.11
C GLN A 221 -0.92 -7.07 -20.43
N LYS A 222 -0.86 -6.25 -21.47
CA LYS A 222 -1.43 -6.61 -22.79
C LYS A 222 -0.71 -7.77 -23.45
N GLU A 223 0.60 -7.83 -23.32
CA GLU A 223 1.37 -8.95 -23.88
C GLU A 223 1.09 -10.26 -23.13
N MET A 224 1.00 -10.24 -21.81
CA MET A 224 0.59 -11.41 -21.03
C MET A 224 -0.81 -11.88 -21.41
N GLU A 225 -1.76 -10.95 -21.58
CA GLU A 225 -3.11 -11.23 -22.05
C GLU A 225 -3.10 -11.93 -23.41
N ARG A 226 -2.34 -11.38 -24.36
CA ARG A 226 -2.19 -11.95 -25.71
C ARG A 226 -1.60 -13.36 -25.67
N MET A 227 -0.56 -13.58 -24.87
CA MET A 227 0.10 -14.89 -24.76
C MET A 227 -0.86 -15.93 -24.17
N LEU A 228 -1.59 -15.60 -23.11
CA LEU A 228 -2.53 -16.51 -22.45
C LEU A 228 -3.76 -16.78 -23.33
N HIS A 229 -4.26 -15.75 -24.00
CA HIS A 229 -5.37 -15.92 -24.96
C HIS A 229 -5.02 -16.86 -26.12
N ASN A 230 -3.79 -16.80 -26.63
CA ASN A 230 -3.32 -17.68 -27.72
C ASN A 230 -3.32 -19.17 -27.34
N ILE A 231 -3.27 -19.49 -26.06
CA ILE A 231 -3.40 -20.88 -25.56
C ILE A 231 -4.82 -21.21 -25.05
N GLY A 232 -5.80 -20.34 -25.36
CA GLY A 232 -7.21 -20.56 -25.03
C GLY A 232 -7.58 -20.26 -23.56
N VAL A 233 -6.81 -19.40 -22.89
CA VAL A 233 -7.03 -19.03 -21.50
C VAL A 233 -7.54 -17.59 -21.40
N GLU A 234 -8.65 -17.39 -20.66
CA GLU A 234 -9.15 -16.07 -20.29
C GLU A 234 -8.47 -15.58 -19.02
N VAL A 235 -8.17 -14.28 -18.94
CA VAL A 235 -7.43 -13.70 -17.81
C VAL A 235 -8.31 -12.76 -17.01
N ASN A 236 -8.37 -13.00 -15.72
CA ASN A 236 -8.92 -12.07 -14.73
C ASN A 236 -7.75 -11.41 -13.96
N TYR A 237 -7.68 -10.08 -14.01
CA TYR A 237 -6.58 -9.32 -13.41
C TYR A 237 -6.92 -8.76 -12.04
N ILE A 238 -6.03 -8.98 -11.04
CA ILE A 238 -6.22 -8.54 -9.65
C ILE A 238 -4.87 -8.17 -9.00
N PRO A 239 -4.69 -7.00 -8.45
CA PRO A 239 -5.16 -5.70 -8.95
C PRO A 239 -4.27 -5.28 -10.11
N PHE A 240 -4.90 -4.91 -11.20
CA PHE A 240 -4.23 -4.40 -12.40
C PHE A 240 -4.94 -3.16 -12.89
N TYR A 241 -4.42 -2.55 -13.94
CA TYR A 241 -5.12 -1.50 -14.65
C TYR A 241 -6.53 -1.98 -15.06
N SER A 242 -7.52 -1.12 -14.86
CA SER A 242 -8.94 -1.43 -15.07
C SER A 242 -9.50 -2.54 -14.19
N SER A 243 -8.93 -2.74 -13.02
CA SER A 243 -9.50 -3.59 -11.97
C SER A 243 -10.58 -2.85 -11.20
N HIS A 244 -11.58 -3.60 -10.73
CA HIS A 244 -12.67 -3.12 -9.88
C HIS A 244 -13.17 -4.26 -8.98
N TYR A 245 -14.01 -3.94 -8.02
CA TYR A 245 -14.55 -4.89 -7.05
C TYR A 245 -15.12 -6.17 -7.69
N GLY A 246 -15.87 -6.03 -8.79
CA GLY A 246 -16.45 -7.18 -9.50
C GLY A 246 -15.40 -8.17 -10.03
N LYS A 247 -14.22 -7.69 -10.46
CA LYS A 247 -13.11 -8.57 -10.87
C LYS A 247 -12.51 -9.35 -9.70
N ILE A 248 -12.42 -8.74 -8.54
CA ILE A 248 -11.98 -9.45 -7.32
C ILE A 248 -13.00 -10.55 -6.96
N MET A 249 -14.28 -10.24 -7.03
CA MET A 249 -15.33 -11.22 -6.76
C MET A 249 -15.37 -12.35 -7.79
N ARG A 250 -15.10 -12.08 -9.07
CA ARG A 250 -14.99 -13.08 -10.13
C ARG A 250 -13.77 -13.99 -9.97
N SER A 251 -12.82 -13.65 -9.12
CA SER A 251 -11.58 -14.43 -8.97
C SER A 251 -11.79 -15.87 -8.49
N HIS A 252 -12.93 -16.16 -7.90
CA HIS A 252 -13.28 -17.49 -7.36
C HIS A 252 -12.20 -18.09 -6.44
N ILE A 253 -11.39 -17.24 -5.81
CA ILE A 253 -10.35 -17.68 -4.90
C ILE A 253 -10.99 -18.20 -3.63
N ARG A 254 -10.63 -19.44 -3.28
CA ARG A 254 -10.99 -20.04 -1.99
C ARG A 254 -9.92 -19.78 -0.97
N ILE A 255 -10.32 -19.25 0.16
CA ILE A 255 -9.48 -19.22 1.35
C ILE A 255 -9.65 -20.57 2.05
N ARG A 256 -8.58 -21.34 2.14
CA ARG A 256 -8.52 -22.56 2.96
C ARG A 256 -8.13 -22.24 4.40
#